data_6d67a4af0f3605596da81e6f72bcb548
#
_entry.id   6d67a4af0f3605596da81e6f72bcb548
#
_cell.length_a   1.000
_cell.length_b   1.000
_cell.length_c   1.000
_cell.angle_alpha   90.00
_cell.angle_beta   90.00
_cell.angle_gamma   90.00
#
_symmetry.space_group_name_H-M   'P 1'
#
loop_
_entity.id
_entity.type
_entity.pdbx_description
1 polymer ?
#
loop_
_entity_poly.entity_id
_entity_poly.type
_entity_poly.pdbx_seq_one_letter_code
_entity_poly.pdbx_strand_id
1 'polypeptide(L)'
;MVFRCASAIPSARIRGVKRRTFVQALPAAALLPASLWAATRIDSASAAAVYELRVYHAAAGKLADLEARFRDHTIKIFDRHGIKSVAYWTPLDEPEKSNTLIYILQHPSREAAAANWKAFQDDPEWKSVHEKSEANGKLVDKIDSTFLALTDFSPRLR
;
A
#
# COMPACT_ATOMS: atom_id res chain seq x y z
N MET A 1 -36.96 50.84 -15.72
CA MET A 1 -36.17 51.86 -16.44
C MET A 1 -35.31 51.13 -17.48
N VAL A 2 -35.64 51.38 -18.70
CA VAL A 2 -35.18 50.73 -19.93
C VAL A 2 -33.83 51.33 -20.34
N PHE A 3 -32.88 50.54 -20.83
CA PHE A 3 -32.09 50.93 -21.99
C PHE A 3 -31.49 49.71 -22.70
N ARG A 4 -31.98 49.51 -23.90
CA ARG A 4 -31.39 48.74 -25.01
C ARG A 4 -30.27 49.58 -25.62
N CYS A 5 -29.24 48.93 -26.11
CA CYS A 5 -28.57 49.39 -27.33
C CYS A 5 -27.95 48.19 -28.06
N ALA A 6 -28.43 48.01 -29.28
CA ALA A 6 -27.91 47.15 -30.32
C ALA A 6 -27.02 48.00 -31.26
N SER A 7 -26.04 47.40 -31.87
CA SER A 7 -25.41 47.81 -33.19
C SER A 7 -24.24 46.89 -33.42
N ALA A 8 -24.01 46.22 -34.44
CA ALA A 8 -24.28 46.24 -35.88
C ALA A 8 -22.96 45.73 -36.51
N ILE A 9 -23.08 44.73 -37.33
CA ILE A 9 -22.02 44.09 -38.14
C ILE A 9 -21.72 44.97 -39.37
N PRO A 10 -20.51 45.06 -39.85
CA PRO A 10 -20.32 45.22 -41.28
C PRO A 10 -19.56 44.05 -41.93
N SER A 11 -20.19 43.55 -42.93
CA SER A 11 -19.77 42.62 -43.96
C SER A 11 -18.67 43.28 -44.82
N ALA A 12 -17.55 42.64 -45.02
CA ALA A 12 -16.55 43.05 -45.99
C ALA A 12 -16.21 41.92 -46.95
N ARG A 13 -16.39 42.20 -48.16
CA ARG A 13 -16.45 41.54 -49.45
C ARG A 13 -15.10 40.94 -49.88
N ILE A 14 -15.17 39.73 -50.39
CA ILE A 14 -14.15 38.89 -51.00
C ILE A 14 -13.59 39.54 -52.28
N ARG A 15 -12.31 39.55 -52.44
CA ARG A 15 -11.63 39.65 -53.75
C ARG A 15 -10.64 38.53 -53.92
N GLY A 16 -10.82 37.81 -55.03
CA GLY A 16 -10.08 36.63 -55.41
C GLY A 16 -8.60 36.86 -55.70
N VAL A 17 -7.80 35.90 -55.41
CA VAL A 17 -6.40 35.79 -55.81
C VAL A 17 -6.09 34.38 -56.33
N LYS A 18 -5.81 34.39 -57.62
CA LYS A 18 -4.92 33.57 -58.44
C LYS A 18 -4.43 32.21 -57.86
N ARG A 19 -4.83 31.17 -58.55
CA ARG A 19 -4.22 29.84 -58.53
C ARG A 19 -2.75 29.91 -58.91
N ARG A 20 -1.86 29.60 -57.94
CA ARG A 20 -0.48 29.24 -58.22
C ARG A 20 -0.37 27.73 -57.97
N THR A 21 -0.11 27.03 -59.06
CA THR A 21 0.30 25.63 -59.05
C THR A 21 1.59 25.48 -58.27
N PHE A 22 1.50 24.87 -57.11
CA PHE A 22 2.66 24.41 -56.34
C PHE A 22 2.91 22.94 -56.75
N VAL A 23 4.04 22.76 -57.42
CA VAL A 23 4.63 21.43 -57.66
C VAL A 23 5.01 20.88 -56.29
N GLN A 24 4.32 19.81 -55.88
CA GLN A 24 4.68 19.07 -54.65
C GLN A 24 5.93 18.25 -54.93
N ALA A 25 7.06 18.68 -54.39
CA ALA A 25 8.21 17.81 -54.21
C ALA A 25 7.92 16.89 -53.02
N LEU A 26 7.86 15.59 -53.25
CA LEU A 26 7.74 14.56 -52.25
C LEU A 26 9.02 14.52 -51.42
N PRO A 27 8.96 14.69 -50.09
CA PRO A 27 10.10 14.34 -49.25
C PRO A 27 10.21 12.82 -49.16
N ALA A 28 11.39 12.31 -49.45
CA ALA A 28 11.73 10.90 -49.22
C ALA A 28 11.47 10.53 -47.74
N ALA A 29 10.52 9.67 -47.50
CA ALA A 29 10.28 9.09 -46.19
C ALA A 29 11.49 8.24 -45.81
N ALA A 30 12.30 8.74 -44.92
CA ALA A 30 13.34 7.97 -44.25
C ALA A 30 12.63 6.93 -43.37
N LEU A 31 12.67 5.67 -43.82
CA LEU A 31 12.28 4.50 -43.02
C LEU A 31 13.29 4.35 -41.88
N LEU A 32 12.98 4.94 -40.75
CA LEU A 32 13.68 4.60 -39.52
C LEU A 32 13.28 3.18 -39.11
N PRO A 33 14.24 2.28 -38.83
CA PRO A 33 13.91 0.94 -38.38
C PRO A 33 13.22 0.99 -37.02
N ALA A 34 12.01 0.44 -36.94
CA ALA A 34 11.18 0.32 -35.74
C ALA A 34 11.73 -0.69 -34.71
N SER A 35 13.06 -0.86 -34.63
CA SER A 35 13.71 -1.91 -33.84
C SER A 35 14.44 -1.42 -32.58
N LEU A 36 14.14 -0.22 -32.07
CA LEU A 36 14.79 0.31 -30.85
C LEU A 36 13.82 0.59 -29.68
N TRP A 37 12.61 0.05 -29.75
CA TRP A 37 11.73 -0.02 -28.58
C TRP A 37 11.69 -1.47 -28.04
N ALA A 38 12.87 -2.09 -27.90
CA ALA A 38 13.03 -3.09 -26.87
C ALA A 38 12.92 -2.33 -25.55
N ALA A 39 11.67 -2.09 -25.09
CA ALA A 39 11.43 -1.75 -23.72
C ALA A 39 12.19 -2.78 -22.90
N THR A 40 13.29 -2.34 -22.29
CA THR A 40 13.89 -3.04 -21.16
C THR A 40 12.73 -3.22 -20.19
N ARG A 41 12.07 -4.38 -20.25
CA ARG A 41 11.35 -4.88 -19.09
C ARG A 41 12.44 -4.99 -18.06
N ILE A 42 12.54 -3.97 -17.23
CA ILE A 42 13.09 -4.14 -15.91
C ILE A 42 12.11 -5.18 -15.34
N ASP A 43 12.49 -6.45 -15.40
CA ASP A 43 11.98 -7.43 -14.48
C ASP A 43 12.30 -6.81 -13.12
N SER A 44 11.33 -6.06 -12.60
CA SER A 44 11.22 -5.89 -11.19
C SER A 44 11.04 -7.32 -10.71
N ALA A 45 12.17 -7.98 -10.46
CA ALA A 45 12.19 -9.20 -9.68
C ALA A 45 11.30 -8.85 -8.50
N SER A 46 10.09 -9.38 -8.49
CA SER A 46 9.13 -9.16 -7.41
C SER A 46 9.90 -9.50 -6.17
N ALA A 47 10.34 -8.47 -5.45
CA ALA A 47 11.14 -8.67 -4.25
C ALA A 47 10.34 -9.66 -3.42
N ALA A 48 10.93 -10.83 -3.16
CA ALA A 48 10.22 -11.91 -2.52
C ALA A 48 9.63 -11.36 -1.22
N ALA A 49 8.31 -11.50 -1.04
CA ALA A 49 7.63 -11.00 0.13
C ALA A 49 8.34 -11.49 1.39
N VAL A 50 8.50 -10.60 2.35
CA VAL A 50 9.12 -10.90 3.64
C VAL A 50 8.01 -11.15 4.64
N TYR A 51 8.18 -12.17 5.46
CA TYR A 51 7.26 -12.49 6.54
C TYR A 51 7.87 -12.08 7.87
N GLU A 52 7.02 -11.70 8.82
CA GLU A 52 7.42 -11.36 10.17
C GLU A 52 6.62 -12.22 11.15
N LEU A 53 7.30 -13.16 11.81
CA LEU A 53 6.75 -13.91 12.93
C LEU A 53 6.82 -13.03 14.17
N ARG A 54 5.70 -12.90 14.85
CA ARG A 54 5.62 -12.19 16.13
C ARG A 54 5.03 -13.11 17.19
N VAL A 55 5.70 -13.14 18.33
CA VAL A 55 5.24 -13.85 19.52
C VAL A 55 5.05 -12.83 20.63
N TYR A 56 3.82 -12.66 21.07
CA TYR A 56 3.47 -11.76 22.16
C TYR A 56 3.25 -12.56 23.42
N HIS A 57 4.00 -12.22 24.47
CA HIS A 57 3.82 -12.76 25.81
C HIS A 57 2.95 -11.78 26.60
N ALA A 58 1.68 -12.15 26.79
CA ALA A 58 0.73 -11.33 27.53
C ALA A 58 1.08 -11.32 29.04
N ALA A 59 0.84 -10.20 29.69
CA ALA A 59 0.87 -10.13 31.13
C ALA A 59 -0.15 -11.10 31.77
N ALA A 60 0.09 -11.51 33.00
CA ALA A 60 -0.73 -12.50 33.67
C ALA A 60 -2.23 -12.15 33.64
N GLY A 61 -3.05 -13.06 33.07
CA GLY A 61 -4.49 -12.89 32.92
C GLY A 61 -4.93 -11.90 31.84
N LYS A 62 -4.00 -11.38 31.00
CA LYS A 62 -4.27 -10.34 30.01
C LYS A 62 -4.40 -10.83 28.56
N LEU A 63 -4.29 -12.13 28.30
CA LEU A 63 -4.37 -12.66 26.94
C LEU A 63 -5.72 -12.35 26.27
N ALA A 64 -6.84 -12.51 26.97
CA ALA A 64 -8.18 -12.24 26.44
C ALA A 64 -8.36 -10.74 26.06
N ASP A 65 -7.86 -9.82 26.91
CA ASP A 65 -7.87 -8.38 26.63
C ASP A 65 -7.01 -8.04 25.40
N LEU A 66 -5.84 -8.69 25.28
CA LEU A 66 -4.95 -8.55 24.13
C LEU A 66 -5.62 -9.02 22.84
N GLU A 67 -6.22 -10.19 22.85
CA GLU A 67 -6.96 -10.72 21.70
C GLU A 67 -8.14 -9.84 21.29
N ALA A 68 -8.90 -9.31 22.26
CA ALA A 68 -9.96 -8.36 21.99
C ALA A 68 -9.43 -7.10 21.29
N ARG A 69 -8.31 -6.52 21.78
CA ARG A 69 -7.65 -5.38 21.13
C ARG A 69 -7.27 -5.68 19.67
N PHE A 70 -6.74 -6.89 19.40
CA PHE A 70 -6.40 -7.30 18.04
C PHE A 70 -7.64 -7.43 17.16
N ARG A 71 -8.66 -8.13 17.62
CA ARG A 71 -9.91 -8.42 16.88
C ARG A 71 -10.67 -7.15 16.53
N ASP A 72 -10.79 -6.26 17.50
CA ASP A 72 -11.69 -5.12 17.40
C ASP A 72 -11.02 -3.91 16.72
N HIS A 73 -9.70 -3.77 16.86
CA HIS A 73 -8.96 -2.59 16.44
C HIS A 73 -7.71 -2.87 15.62
N THR A 74 -6.73 -3.63 16.18
CA THR A 74 -5.36 -3.68 15.64
C THR A 74 -5.31 -4.17 14.22
N ILE A 75 -6.05 -5.23 13.86
CA ILE A 75 -6.06 -5.81 12.51
C ILE A 75 -6.51 -4.78 11.46
N LYS A 76 -7.55 -4.01 11.74
CA LYS A 76 -8.04 -2.96 10.83
C LYS A 76 -7.02 -1.84 10.64
N ILE A 77 -6.32 -1.48 11.72
CA ILE A 77 -5.28 -0.45 11.65
C ILE A 77 -4.04 -0.98 10.90
N PHE A 78 -3.67 -2.25 11.08
CA PHE A 78 -2.63 -2.92 10.28
C PHE A 78 -2.92 -2.84 8.78
N ASP A 79 -4.12 -3.24 8.37
CA ASP A 79 -4.53 -3.22 6.96
C ASP A 79 -4.41 -1.80 6.35
N ARG A 80 -4.82 -0.78 7.09
CA ARG A 80 -4.73 0.62 6.68
C ARG A 80 -3.29 1.09 6.44
N HIS A 81 -2.35 0.54 7.17
CA HIS A 81 -0.92 0.86 7.06
C HIS A 81 -0.13 -0.15 6.21
N GLY A 82 -0.82 -1.02 5.44
CA GLY A 82 -0.16 -1.97 4.55
C GLY A 82 0.57 -3.12 5.27
N ILE A 83 0.25 -3.36 6.54
CA ILE A 83 0.73 -4.52 7.31
C ILE A 83 -0.27 -5.65 7.10
N LYS A 84 0.06 -6.59 6.23
CA LYS A 84 -0.86 -7.67 5.85
C LYS A 84 -0.77 -8.82 6.83
N SER A 85 -1.90 -9.15 7.47
CA SER A 85 -2.02 -10.32 8.34
C SER A 85 -2.10 -11.61 7.54
N VAL A 86 -1.32 -12.63 7.92
CA VAL A 86 -1.37 -13.99 7.33
C VAL A 86 -2.25 -14.88 8.19
N ALA A 87 -1.92 -15.04 9.48
CA ALA A 87 -2.71 -15.82 10.43
C ALA A 87 -2.33 -15.49 11.88
N TYR A 88 -3.20 -15.87 12.81
CA TYR A 88 -3.04 -15.71 14.24
C TYR A 88 -3.28 -17.04 14.94
N TRP A 89 -2.51 -17.33 15.98
CA TRP A 89 -2.61 -18.56 16.77
C TRP A 89 -2.45 -18.29 18.25
N THR A 90 -3.08 -19.12 19.06
CA THR A 90 -2.74 -19.33 20.47
C THR A 90 -2.25 -20.78 20.64
N PRO A 91 -1.23 -21.03 21.45
CA PRO A 91 -0.82 -22.39 21.79
C PRO A 91 -1.96 -23.22 22.42
N LEU A 92 -1.90 -24.52 22.27
CA LEU A 92 -2.89 -25.43 22.86
C LEU A 92 -2.47 -25.95 24.24
N ASP A 93 -1.17 -25.87 24.53
CA ASP A 93 -0.56 -26.43 25.72
C ASP A 93 -0.13 -25.33 26.71
N GLU A 94 -0.24 -25.61 28.00
CA GLU A 94 0.26 -24.73 29.07
C GLU A 94 1.80 -24.83 29.18
N PRO A 95 2.47 -23.74 29.61
CA PRO A 95 1.89 -22.47 30.09
C PRO A 95 1.55 -21.47 28.97
N GLU A 96 1.96 -21.69 27.73
CA GLU A 96 1.87 -20.73 26.63
C GLU A 96 0.40 -20.47 26.22
N LYS A 97 -0.48 -21.46 26.38
CA LYS A 97 -1.92 -21.35 26.11
C LYS A 97 -2.57 -20.17 26.83
N SER A 98 -2.14 -19.90 28.05
CA SER A 98 -2.76 -18.89 28.91
C SER A 98 -2.19 -17.48 28.72
N ASN A 99 -1.06 -17.33 28.01
CA ASN A 99 -0.33 -16.07 27.95
C ASN A 99 0.27 -15.71 26.59
N THR A 100 0.09 -16.51 25.52
CA THR A 100 0.83 -16.30 24.29
C THR A 100 -0.08 -16.14 23.08
N LEU A 101 0.13 -15.05 22.32
CA LEU A 101 -0.45 -14.81 21.00
C LEU A 101 0.67 -14.83 19.95
N ILE A 102 0.52 -15.71 18.95
CA ILE A 102 1.48 -15.86 17.83
C ILE A 102 0.79 -15.38 16.56
N TYR A 103 1.51 -14.64 15.73
CA TYR A 103 0.98 -14.27 14.43
C TYR A 103 2.07 -14.03 13.39
N ILE A 104 1.70 -14.13 12.13
CA ILE A 104 2.57 -13.86 10.99
C ILE A 104 1.99 -12.71 10.18
N LEU A 105 2.85 -11.78 9.85
CA LEU A 105 2.58 -10.68 8.93
C LEU A 105 3.36 -10.86 7.63
N GLN A 106 2.86 -10.28 6.55
CA GLN A 106 3.52 -10.22 5.25
C GLN A 106 3.82 -8.77 4.90
N HIS A 107 5.04 -8.52 4.44
CA HIS A 107 5.50 -7.22 3.98
C HIS A 107 6.12 -7.33 2.58
N PRO A 108 6.04 -6.27 1.74
CA PRO A 108 6.71 -6.25 0.45
C PRO A 108 8.24 -6.35 0.56
N SER A 109 8.83 -5.75 1.59
CA SER A 109 10.25 -5.80 1.94
C SER A 109 10.48 -5.46 3.40
N ARG A 110 11.71 -5.58 3.90
CA ARG A 110 12.07 -5.16 5.28
C ARG A 110 11.99 -3.66 5.46
N GLU A 111 12.34 -2.89 4.45
CA GLU A 111 12.25 -1.42 4.43
C GLU A 111 10.78 -0.99 4.48
N ALA A 112 9.90 -1.64 3.70
CA ALA A 112 8.47 -1.40 3.74
C ALA A 112 7.89 -1.77 5.12
N ALA A 113 8.33 -2.87 5.74
CA ALA A 113 7.94 -3.23 7.10
C ALA A 113 8.27 -2.12 8.08
N ALA A 114 9.51 -1.61 8.07
CA ALA A 114 9.93 -0.53 8.97
C ALA A 114 9.09 0.75 8.79
N ALA A 115 8.82 1.14 7.54
CA ALA A 115 7.99 2.30 7.23
C ALA A 115 6.54 2.11 7.71
N ASN A 116 5.95 0.94 7.45
CA ASN A 116 4.58 0.62 7.82
C ASN A 116 4.41 0.53 9.34
N TRP A 117 5.38 -0.07 10.04
CA TRP A 117 5.39 -0.09 11.50
C TRP A 117 5.46 1.30 12.11
N LYS A 118 6.30 2.18 11.53
CA LYS A 118 6.37 3.57 11.97
C LYS A 118 5.02 4.26 11.78
N ALA A 119 4.42 4.14 10.60
CA ALA A 119 3.12 4.74 10.31
C ALA A 119 2.01 4.22 11.24
N PHE A 120 1.99 2.92 11.53
CA PHE A 120 1.08 2.32 12.51
C PHE A 120 1.28 2.89 13.92
N GLN A 121 2.53 2.99 14.39
CA GLN A 121 2.83 3.53 15.73
C GLN A 121 2.47 5.01 15.86
N ASP A 122 2.55 5.77 14.76
CA ASP A 122 2.21 7.19 14.73
C ASP A 122 0.71 7.44 14.59
N ASP A 123 -0.08 6.42 14.24
CA ASP A 123 -1.52 6.52 14.03
C ASP A 123 -2.24 6.97 15.31
N PRO A 124 -3.03 8.06 15.26
CA PRO A 124 -3.73 8.58 16.44
C PRO A 124 -4.80 7.62 16.98
N GLU A 125 -5.45 6.83 16.11
CA GLU A 125 -6.40 5.81 16.54
C GLU A 125 -5.69 4.69 17.30
N TRP A 126 -4.53 4.22 16.78
CA TRP A 126 -3.71 3.24 17.50
C TRP A 126 -3.29 3.76 18.88
N LYS A 127 -2.78 4.98 18.95
CA LYS A 127 -2.37 5.57 20.24
C LYS A 127 -3.53 5.59 21.25
N SER A 128 -4.71 6.01 20.80
CA SER A 128 -5.91 6.03 21.67
C SER A 128 -6.34 4.62 22.09
N VAL A 129 -6.32 3.65 21.16
CA VAL A 129 -6.67 2.24 21.45
C VAL A 129 -5.66 1.63 22.44
N HIS A 130 -4.38 1.86 22.21
CA HIS A 130 -3.31 1.37 23.08
C HIS A 130 -3.47 1.91 24.50
N GLU A 131 -3.60 3.23 24.65
CA GLU A 131 -3.79 3.89 25.95
C GLU A 131 -5.02 3.34 26.70
N LYS A 132 -6.17 3.27 26.01
CA LYS A 132 -7.41 2.77 26.62
C LYS A 132 -7.32 1.31 27.03
N SER A 133 -6.71 0.48 26.20
CA SER A 133 -6.59 -0.96 26.48
C SER A 133 -5.64 -1.26 27.63
N GLU A 134 -4.70 -0.38 27.91
CA GLU A 134 -3.72 -0.51 28.99
C GLU A 134 -4.03 0.35 30.24
N ALA A 135 -5.22 0.99 30.29
CA ALA A 135 -5.65 1.80 31.43
C ALA A 135 -5.69 0.98 32.76
N ASN A 136 -5.94 -0.33 32.66
CA ASN A 136 -5.96 -1.27 33.79
C ASN A 136 -4.70 -2.15 33.84
N GLY A 137 -3.58 -1.62 33.38
CA GLY A 137 -2.29 -2.31 33.37
C GLY A 137 -1.88 -2.78 31.98
N LYS A 138 -0.62 -3.05 31.87
CA LYS A 138 0.06 -3.49 30.65
C LYS A 138 -0.53 -4.82 30.12
N LEU A 139 -0.77 -4.89 28.81
CA LEU A 139 -1.27 -6.13 28.21
C LEU A 139 -0.16 -7.09 27.78
N VAL A 140 1.02 -6.57 27.43
CA VAL A 140 2.11 -7.37 26.84
C VAL A 140 3.38 -7.14 27.65
N ASP A 141 3.98 -8.22 28.14
CA ASP A 141 5.25 -8.18 28.86
C ASP A 141 6.45 -8.22 27.93
N LYS A 142 6.38 -9.04 26.86
CA LYS A 142 7.47 -9.23 25.93
C LYS A 142 6.93 -9.47 24.50
N ILE A 143 7.70 -9.00 23.53
CA ILE A 143 7.45 -9.26 22.10
C ILE A 143 8.74 -9.80 21.49
N ASP A 144 8.66 -11.00 20.89
CA ASP A 144 9.68 -11.51 20.03
C ASP A 144 9.27 -11.31 18.57
N SER A 145 10.21 -10.84 17.73
CA SER A 145 9.98 -10.61 16.30
C SER A 145 11.11 -11.22 15.50
N THR A 146 10.75 -11.98 14.46
CA THR A 146 11.71 -12.63 13.55
C THR A 146 11.25 -12.47 12.13
N PHE A 147 12.10 -11.91 11.28
CA PHE A 147 11.85 -11.85 9.84
C PHE A 147 12.18 -13.17 9.17
N LEU A 148 11.31 -13.63 8.28
CA LEU A 148 11.36 -14.91 7.60
C LEU A 148 11.29 -14.72 6.09
N ALA A 149 11.95 -15.58 5.35
CA ALA A 149 11.77 -15.78 3.91
C ALA A 149 11.16 -17.17 3.69
N LEU A 150 10.25 -17.28 2.71
CA LEU A 150 9.80 -18.61 2.30
C LEU A 150 10.95 -19.39 1.68
N THR A 151 11.01 -20.69 1.98
CA THR A 151 11.90 -21.61 1.29
C THR A 151 11.36 -21.94 -0.10
N ASP A 152 12.22 -22.43 -0.98
CA ASP A 152 11.86 -22.86 -2.35
C ASP A 152 10.87 -24.05 -2.36
N PHE A 153 10.84 -24.84 -1.30
CA PHE A 153 9.92 -25.96 -1.10
C PHE A 153 8.67 -25.60 -0.28
N SER A 154 8.50 -24.36 0.12
CA SER A 154 7.32 -23.94 0.90
C SER A 154 6.06 -23.98 0.03
N PRO A 155 4.94 -24.53 0.54
CA PRO A 155 3.67 -24.34 -0.13
C PRO A 155 3.31 -22.85 -0.20
N ARG A 156 2.55 -22.48 -1.22
CA ARG A 156 2.07 -21.09 -1.36
C ARG A 156 1.12 -20.77 -0.21
N LEU A 157 1.41 -19.69 0.51
CA LEU A 157 0.47 -19.12 1.46
C LEU A 157 -0.68 -18.44 0.68
N ARG A 158 -1.91 -18.70 1.11
CA ARG A 158 -3.13 -18.16 0.48
C ARG A 158 -3.58 -16.90 1.18
#